data_681dfe09782365eeacf3a1e102d55b8d
#
_entry.id   681dfe09782365eeacf3a1e102d55b8d
#
_cell.length_a   1.000
_cell.length_b   1.000
_cell.length_c   1.000
_cell.angle_alpha   90.00
_cell.angle_beta   90.00
_cell.angle_gamma   90.00
#
_symmetry.space_group_name_H-M   'P 1'
#
loop_
_entity.id
_entity.type
_entity.pdbx_description
1 polymer ?
#
loop_
_entity_poly.entity_id
_entity_poly.type
_entity_poly.pdbx_seq_one_letter_code
_entity_poly.pdbx_strand_id
1 'polypeptide(L)'
;EAYDMMSSAFELSERLKEPVLLRVVTRLAHSRAAVEVKKAADQNKLNPATDNAHWVLLPGNARRNYLDLIDKQNDMMKASCESSTNDIITINNSDKGKWIGIVACGIGYNYVREDLNLLVAAALIKIEKAVVVTRNTK
;
A
#
# COMPACT_ATOMS: atom_id res chain seq x y z
N GLU A 1 0.69 -12.46 2.89
CA GLU A 1 0.47 -11.03 2.54
C GLU A 1 -0.52 -10.36 3.51
N ALA A 2 -1.83 -10.72 3.56
CA ALA A 2 -2.80 -10.07 4.45
C ALA A 2 -2.40 -10.13 5.93
N TYR A 3 -1.83 -11.25 6.37
CA TYR A 3 -1.29 -11.42 7.72
C TYR A 3 -0.12 -10.45 7.99
N ASP A 4 0.79 -10.32 7.04
CA ASP A 4 1.94 -9.41 7.15
C ASP A 4 1.52 -7.95 7.13
N MET A 5 0.54 -7.62 6.28
CA MET A 5 -0.01 -6.26 6.19
C MET A 5 -0.64 -5.79 7.52
N MET A 6 -1.21 -6.69 8.31
CA MET A 6 -1.76 -6.34 9.63
C MET A 6 -0.66 -5.83 10.56
N SER A 7 0.47 -6.52 10.64
CA SER A 7 1.62 -6.08 11.45
C SER A 7 2.12 -4.71 10.99
N SER A 8 2.33 -4.55 9.68
CA SER A 8 2.77 -3.28 9.10
C SER A 8 1.77 -2.14 9.31
N ALA A 9 0.46 -2.46 9.35
CA ALA A 9 -0.57 -1.46 9.62
C ALA A 9 -0.49 -0.92 11.05
N PHE A 10 -0.21 -1.76 12.04
CA PHE A 10 0.03 -1.30 13.42
C PHE A 10 1.26 -0.40 13.50
N GLU A 11 2.38 -0.81 12.92
CA GLU A 11 3.61 -0.02 12.91
C GLU A 11 3.41 1.34 12.21
N LEU A 12 2.67 1.35 11.11
CA LEU A 12 2.35 2.58 10.38
C LEU A 12 1.47 3.51 11.21
N SER A 13 0.46 2.97 11.90
CA SER A 13 -0.44 3.72 12.78
C SER A 13 0.33 4.37 13.93
N GLU A 14 1.22 3.63 14.59
CA GLU A 14 2.05 4.15 15.67
C GLU A 14 3.01 5.24 15.19
N ARG A 15 3.61 5.07 14.01
CA ARG A 15 4.54 6.02 13.43
C ARG A 15 3.88 7.34 13.05
N LEU A 16 2.73 7.27 12.37
CA LEU A 16 2.01 8.45 11.88
C LEU A 16 1.09 9.05 12.94
N LYS A 17 0.79 8.31 14.01
CA LYS A 17 -0.23 8.65 15.02
C LYS A 17 -1.60 8.93 14.38
N GLU A 18 -1.95 8.09 13.41
CA GLU A 18 -3.21 8.13 12.68
C GLU A 18 -3.82 6.73 12.60
N PRO A 19 -5.14 6.62 12.54
CA PRO A 19 -5.78 5.32 12.36
C PRO A 19 -5.48 4.77 10.96
N VAL A 20 -5.16 3.49 10.88
CA VAL A 20 -4.96 2.78 9.62
C VAL A 20 -6.11 1.82 9.37
N LEU A 21 -6.76 1.96 8.24
CA LEU A 21 -7.85 1.08 7.81
C LEU A 21 -7.35 0.01 6.85
N LEU A 22 -7.34 -1.23 7.29
CA LEU A 22 -7.06 -2.38 6.42
C LEU A 22 -8.37 -2.86 5.77
N ARG A 23 -8.56 -2.49 4.50
CA ARG A 23 -9.73 -2.90 3.73
C ARG A 23 -9.46 -4.20 2.99
N VAL A 24 -10.18 -5.25 3.33
CA VAL A 24 -10.14 -6.54 2.63
C VAL A 24 -11.37 -6.73 1.76
N VAL A 25 -11.19 -7.41 0.62
CA VAL A 25 -12.31 -7.80 -0.24
C VAL A 25 -13.07 -8.98 0.36
N THR A 26 -14.37 -9.11 0.05
CA THR A 26 -15.24 -10.17 0.58
C THR A 26 -14.68 -11.58 0.37
N ARG A 27 -14.12 -11.84 -0.81
CA ARG A 27 -13.49 -13.13 -1.12
C ARG A 27 -12.35 -13.48 -0.16
N LEU A 28 -11.50 -12.51 0.17
CA LEU A 28 -10.41 -12.71 1.12
C LEU A 28 -10.95 -12.90 2.54
N ALA A 29 -11.96 -12.12 2.95
CA ALA A 29 -12.57 -12.22 4.27
C ALA A 29 -13.22 -13.59 4.53
N HIS A 30 -13.72 -14.24 3.49
CA HIS A 30 -14.32 -15.59 3.55
C HIS A 30 -13.36 -16.72 3.21
N SER A 31 -12.12 -16.43 2.83
CA SER A 31 -11.11 -17.46 2.51
C SER A 31 -10.49 -18.05 3.78
N ARG A 32 -9.96 -19.25 3.64
CA ARG A 32 -9.16 -19.92 4.67
C ARG A 32 -7.86 -20.38 4.06
N ALA A 33 -6.76 -20.14 4.74
CA ALA A 33 -5.44 -20.59 4.32
C ALA A 33 -4.60 -20.95 5.55
N ALA A 34 -3.69 -21.91 5.40
CA ALA A 34 -2.66 -22.13 6.39
C ALA A 34 -1.66 -20.97 6.34
N VAL A 35 -1.39 -20.37 7.49
CA VAL A 35 -0.44 -19.27 7.63
C VAL A 35 0.60 -19.65 8.66
N GLU A 36 1.86 -19.45 8.33
CA GLU A 36 2.95 -19.57 9.30
C GLU A 36 2.88 -18.42 10.28
N VAL A 37 2.71 -18.76 11.57
CA VAL A 37 2.61 -17.76 12.63
C VAL A 37 3.99 -17.27 12.98
N LYS A 38 4.21 -15.97 12.82
CA LYS A 38 5.46 -15.32 13.22
C LYS A 38 5.53 -15.16 14.74
N LYS A 39 6.76 -15.03 15.24
CA LYS A 39 6.98 -14.67 16.65
C LYS A 39 6.29 -13.33 16.95
N ALA A 40 5.64 -13.26 18.11
CA ALA A 40 5.04 -12.00 18.55
C ALA A 40 6.12 -10.89 18.60
N ALA A 41 5.77 -9.72 18.10
CA ALA A 41 6.62 -8.53 18.24
C ALA A 41 6.65 -8.09 19.71
N ASP A 42 7.74 -7.46 20.10
CA ASP A 42 7.85 -6.87 21.43
C ASP A 42 6.82 -5.74 21.58
N GLN A 43 6.25 -5.63 22.76
CA GLN A 43 5.26 -4.61 23.03
C GLN A 43 5.91 -3.21 22.99
N ASN A 44 5.32 -2.31 22.21
CA ASN A 44 5.72 -0.91 22.21
C ASN A 44 5.45 -0.27 23.58
N LYS A 45 6.27 0.72 23.92
CA LYS A 45 6.05 1.50 25.14
C LYS A 45 4.69 2.21 25.06
N LEU A 46 3.83 1.91 26.03
CA LEU A 46 2.53 2.57 26.12
C LEU A 46 2.72 4.08 26.34
N ASN A 47 2.14 4.87 25.48
CA ASN A 47 2.14 6.32 25.57
C ASN A 47 0.71 6.84 25.35
N PRO A 48 -0.21 6.62 26.32
CA PRO A 48 -1.59 7.06 26.18
C PRO A 48 -1.63 8.59 26.08
N ALA A 49 -2.49 9.10 25.20
CA ALA A 49 -2.72 10.52 25.10
C ALA A 49 -3.35 11.04 26.39
N THR A 50 -2.76 12.07 26.97
CA THR A 50 -3.25 12.73 28.19
C THR A 50 -4.17 13.90 27.88
N ASP A 51 -4.19 14.38 26.66
CA ASP A 51 -5.07 15.47 26.22
C ASP A 51 -6.40 14.93 25.70
N ASN A 52 -7.44 15.05 26.53
CA ASN A 52 -8.80 14.65 26.14
C ASN A 52 -9.35 15.49 24.98
N ALA A 53 -8.89 16.73 24.79
CA ALA A 53 -9.34 17.59 23.69
C ALA A 53 -8.98 17.02 22.31
N HIS A 54 -7.93 16.20 22.23
CA HIS A 54 -7.56 15.52 20.99
C HIS A 54 -8.62 14.49 20.54
N TRP A 55 -9.31 13.87 21.48
CA TRP A 55 -10.30 12.81 21.21
C TRP A 55 -11.74 13.31 21.13
N VAL A 56 -12.00 14.51 21.61
CA VAL A 56 -13.35 15.09 21.62
C VAL A 56 -13.55 15.93 20.37
N LEU A 57 -14.47 15.51 19.49
CA LEU A 57 -14.76 16.17 18.22
C LEU A 57 -15.66 17.41 18.37
N LEU A 58 -15.26 18.35 19.22
CA LEU A 58 -15.84 19.69 19.20
C LEU A 58 -15.34 20.45 17.96
N PRO A 59 -16.12 21.40 17.40
CA PRO A 59 -15.74 22.12 16.18
C PRO A 59 -14.34 22.73 16.21
N GLY A 60 -13.94 23.33 17.34
CA GLY A 60 -12.60 23.90 17.51
C GLY A 60 -11.49 22.84 17.50
N ASN A 61 -11.72 21.71 18.15
CA ASN A 61 -10.78 20.60 18.19
C ASN A 61 -10.67 19.93 16.82
N ALA A 62 -11.82 19.69 16.17
CA ALA A 62 -11.85 19.10 14.83
C ALA A 62 -11.08 19.94 13.81
N ARG A 63 -11.22 21.27 13.88
CA ARG A 63 -10.45 22.19 13.01
C ARG A 63 -8.94 22.09 13.25
N ARG A 64 -8.50 22.02 14.50
CA ARG A 64 -7.09 21.85 14.84
C ARG A 64 -6.55 20.51 14.32
N ASN A 65 -7.26 19.43 14.62
CA ASN A 65 -6.86 18.10 14.17
C ASN A 65 -6.81 17.99 12.64
N TYR A 66 -7.70 18.72 11.94
CA TYR A 66 -7.66 18.77 10.48
C TYR A 66 -6.42 19.50 9.95
N LEU A 67 -5.98 20.57 10.60
CA LEU A 67 -4.72 21.23 10.22
C LEU A 67 -3.51 20.32 10.47
N ASP A 68 -3.47 19.64 11.60
CA ASP A 68 -2.43 18.64 11.91
C ASP A 68 -2.41 17.51 10.87
N LEU A 69 -3.58 17.07 10.39
CA LEU A 69 -3.68 16.08 9.33
C LEU A 69 -3.13 16.59 7.99
N ILE A 70 -3.38 17.86 7.66
CA ILE A 70 -2.82 18.49 6.45
C ILE A 70 -1.29 18.53 6.52
N ASP A 71 -0.74 18.91 7.64
CA ASP A 71 0.72 18.98 7.84
C ASP A 71 1.39 17.61 7.70
N LYS A 72 0.70 16.53 8.11
CA LYS A 72 1.17 15.14 7.97
C LYS A 72 1.07 14.56 6.54
N GLN A 73 0.42 15.25 5.60
CA GLN A 73 0.21 14.70 4.24
C GLN A 73 1.52 14.31 3.55
N ASN A 74 2.58 15.10 3.73
CA ASN A 74 3.88 14.80 3.15
C ASN A 74 4.49 13.52 3.72
N ASP A 75 4.34 13.27 5.01
CA ASP A 75 4.84 12.06 5.67
C ASP A 75 4.02 10.83 5.25
N MET A 76 2.70 10.98 5.11
CA MET A 76 1.83 9.93 4.57
C MET A 76 2.19 9.60 3.12
N MET A 77 2.48 10.60 2.30
CA MET A 77 2.91 10.40 0.91
C MET A 77 4.25 9.65 0.84
N LYS A 78 5.22 10.02 1.65
CA LYS A 78 6.49 9.30 1.76
C LYS A 78 6.27 7.86 2.20
N ALA A 79 5.50 7.64 3.26
CA ALA A 79 5.16 6.29 3.74
C ALA A 79 4.49 5.44 2.66
N SER A 80 3.63 6.05 1.83
CA SER A 80 3.01 5.38 0.69
C SER A 80 4.02 5.03 -0.40
N CYS A 81 4.92 5.94 -0.73
CA CYS A 81 5.95 5.72 -1.77
C CYS A 81 6.98 4.66 -1.35
N GLU A 82 7.34 4.63 -0.07
CA GLU A 82 8.31 3.70 0.51
C GLU A 82 7.70 2.35 0.88
N SER A 83 6.39 2.20 0.71
CA SER A 83 5.69 0.97 1.06
C SER A 83 6.15 -0.20 0.21
N SER A 84 6.48 -1.32 0.84
CA SER A 84 6.79 -2.58 0.17
C SER A 84 5.61 -3.19 -0.61
N THR A 85 4.41 -2.61 -0.47
CA THR A 85 3.23 -3.02 -1.24
C THR A 85 3.15 -2.35 -2.62
N ASN A 86 3.98 -1.33 -2.86
CA ASN A 86 4.14 -0.71 -4.17
C ASN A 86 5.38 -1.30 -4.83
N ASP A 87 5.24 -1.77 -6.06
CA ASP A 87 6.35 -2.38 -6.81
C ASP A 87 6.45 -1.77 -8.20
N ILE A 88 7.67 -1.61 -8.69
CA ILE A 88 7.98 -1.16 -10.05
C ILE A 88 8.66 -2.30 -10.78
N ILE A 89 7.93 -2.90 -11.71
CA ILE A 89 8.46 -3.98 -12.54
C ILE A 89 8.89 -3.39 -13.87
N THR A 90 10.18 -3.48 -14.17
CA THR A 90 10.73 -3.07 -15.46
C THR A 90 11.00 -4.30 -16.30
N ILE A 91 10.36 -4.37 -17.46
CA ILE A 91 10.56 -5.42 -18.45
C ILE A 91 11.33 -4.79 -19.61
N ASN A 92 12.58 -5.19 -19.78
CA ASN A 92 13.45 -4.73 -20.87
C ASN A 92 13.53 -5.79 -21.94
N ASN A 93 13.12 -5.45 -23.17
CA ASN A 93 13.27 -6.35 -24.31
C ASN A 93 14.34 -5.84 -25.32
N SER A 94 14.71 -4.56 -25.26
CA SER A 94 15.82 -3.97 -26.02
C SER A 94 16.24 -2.61 -25.48
N ASP A 95 17.49 -2.21 -25.76
CA ASP A 95 18.04 -0.92 -25.33
C ASP A 95 17.59 0.30 -26.17
N LYS A 96 16.85 0.05 -27.25
CA LYS A 96 16.40 1.10 -28.18
C LYS A 96 14.91 0.99 -28.43
N GLY A 97 14.10 1.84 -27.78
CA GLY A 97 12.70 1.87 -28.11
C GLY A 97 11.78 2.70 -27.21
N LYS A 98 10.52 2.70 -27.54
CA LYS A 98 9.47 3.44 -26.83
C LYS A 98 9.12 2.77 -25.52
N TRP A 99 9.01 3.57 -24.46
CA TRP A 99 8.56 3.10 -23.16
C TRP A 99 7.03 3.11 -23.10
N ILE A 100 6.47 2.05 -22.57
CA ILE A 100 5.05 1.99 -22.20
C ILE A 100 5.00 1.90 -20.68
N GLY A 101 4.35 2.87 -20.04
CA GLY A 101 4.07 2.85 -18.61
C GLY A 101 2.67 2.31 -18.36
N ILE A 102 2.55 1.33 -17.49
CA ILE A 102 1.27 0.77 -17.06
C ILE A 102 1.15 0.94 -15.56
N VAL A 103 0.06 1.57 -15.11
CA VAL A 103 -0.28 1.69 -13.69
C VAL A 103 -1.46 0.78 -13.42
N ALA A 104 -1.26 -0.22 -12.56
CA ALA A 104 -2.29 -1.18 -12.22
C ALA A 104 -2.37 -1.38 -10.70
N CYS A 105 -3.56 -1.54 -10.17
CA CYS A 105 -3.80 -1.77 -8.75
C CYS A 105 -4.83 -2.90 -8.52
N GLY A 106 -4.70 -3.55 -7.38
CA GLY A 106 -5.58 -4.65 -7.00
C GLY A 106 -5.57 -5.80 -8.01
N ILE A 107 -6.74 -6.32 -8.37
CA ILE A 107 -6.88 -7.43 -9.35
C ILE A 107 -6.36 -7.04 -10.74
N GLY A 108 -6.42 -5.76 -11.11
CA GLY A 108 -5.91 -5.26 -12.38
C GLY A 108 -4.43 -5.53 -12.58
N TYR A 109 -3.65 -5.54 -11.50
CA TYR A 109 -2.24 -5.90 -11.53
C TYR A 109 -2.02 -7.35 -12.01
N ASN A 110 -2.85 -8.28 -11.55
CA ASN A 110 -2.73 -9.68 -11.94
C ASN A 110 -3.02 -9.86 -13.44
N TYR A 111 -4.05 -9.19 -13.94
CA TYR A 111 -4.37 -9.22 -15.38
C TYR A 111 -3.24 -8.65 -16.22
N VAL A 112 -2.73 -7.47 -15.85
CA VAL A 112 -1.61 -6.86 -16.57
C VAL A 112 -0.39 -7.79 -16.56
N ARG A 113 -0.09 -8.44 -15.45
CA ARG A 113 1.04 -9.34 -15.31
C ARG A 113 0.89 -10.60 -16.16
N GLU A 114 -0.31 -11.18 -16.22
CA GLU A 114 -0.62 -12.33 -17.05
C GLU A 114 -0.55 -11.97 -18.54
N ASP A 115 -1.20 -10.88 -18.93
CA ASP A 115 -1.25 -10.44 -20.34
C ASP A 115 0.11 -9.98 -20.86
N LEU A 116 0.92 -9.30 -20.04
CA LEU A 116 2.27 -8.91 -20.44
C LEU A 116 3.13 -10.13 -20.78
N ASN A 117 3.08 -11.17 -19.96
CA ASN A 117 3.81 -12.41 -20.23
C ASN A 117 3.31 -13.09 -21.53
N LEU A 118 2.00 -13.07 -21.77
CA LEU A 118 1.38 -13.63 -22.96
C LEU A 118 1.73 -12.82 -24.21
N LEU A 119 1.65 -11.50 -24.14
CA LEU A 119 1.93 -10.58 -25.25
C LEU A 119 3.41 -10.61 -25.66
N VAL A 120 4.30 -10.70 -24.68
CA VAL A 120 5.74 -10.85 -24.93
C VAL A 120 6.04 -12.22 -25.53
N ALA A 121 5.43 -13.29 -25.02
CA ALA A 121 5.61 -14.65 -25.53
C ALA A 121 5.04 -14.84 -26.94
N ALA A 122 3.91 -14.19 -27.24
CA ALA A 122 3.26 -14.28 -28.57
C ALA A 122 3.91 -13.37 -29.63
N ALA A 123 4.90 -12.56 -29.26
CA ALA A 123 5.52 -11.54 -30.13
C ALA A 123 4.51 -10.58 -30.81
N LEU A 124 3.28 -10.50 -30.26
CA LEU A 124 2.21 -9.66 -30.78
C LEU A 124 2.44 -8.18 -30.53
N ILE A 125 3.21 -7.86 -29.49
CA ILE A 125 3.62 -6.50 -29.19
C ILE A 125 5.13 -6.51 -28.96
N LYS A 126 5.85 -5.74 -29.75
CA LYS A 126 7.24 -5.41 -29.51
C LYS A 126 7.32 -4.38 -28.40
N ILE A 127 7.13 -4.83 -27.15
CA ILE A 127 7.28 -3.97 -25.98
C ILE A 127 8.77 -3.82 -25.75
N GLU A 128 9.32 -2.71 -26.16
CA GLU A 128 10.74 -2.45 -26.02
C GLU A 128 11.09 -2.15 -24.55
N LYS A 129 10.19 -1.55 -23.80
CA LYS A 129 10.28 -1.36 -22.34
C LYS A 129 8.89 -1.15 -21.74
N ALA A 130 8.53 -1.87 -20.71
CA ALA A 130 7.33 -1.64 -19.93
C ALA A 130 7.70 -1.38 -18.46
N VAL A 131 7.19 -0.31 -17.91
CA VAL A 131 7.25 -0.05 -16.46
C VAL A 131 5.86 -0.26 -15.91
N VAL A 132 5.69 -1.26 -15.09
CA VAL A 132 4.43 -1.50 -14.38
C VAL A 132 4.57 -0.91 -12.98
N VAL A 133 3.88 0.17 -12.73
CA VAL A 133 3.78 0.74 -11.39
C VAL A 133 2.54 0.18 -10.74
N THR A 134 2.72 -0.62 -9.70
CA THR A 134 1.59 -1.14 -8.92
C THR A 134 1.36 -0.23 -7.73
N ARG A 135 0.19 0.34 -7.65
CA ARG A 135 -0.28 0.97 -6.43
C ARG A 135 -1.29 0.04 -5.80
N ASN A 136 -0.91 -0.63 -4.75
CA ASN A 136 -1.87 -1.40 -3.96
C ASN A 136 -2.76 -0.44 -3.18
N THR A 137 -3.76 0.11 -3.85
CA THR A 137 -4.93 0.66 -3.17
C THR A 137 -5.86 -0.52 -2.89
N LYS A 138 -5.58 -1.24 -1.83
CA LYS A 138 -6.54 -2.22 -1.31
C LYS A 138 -7.56 -1.53 -0.45
#